data_44882dbbd66ce642934399baf81d1e8f
#
_entry.id   44882dbbd66ce642934399baf81d1e8f
#
_cell.length_a   1.000
_cell.length_b   1.000
_cell.length_c   1.000
_cell.angle_alpha   90.00
_cell.angle_beta   90.00
_cell.angle_gamma   90.00
#
_symmetry.space_group_name_H-M   'P 1'
#
loop_
_entity.id
_entity.type
_entity.pdbx_description
1 polymer ?
#
loop_
_entity_poly.entity_id
_entity_poly.type
_entity_poly.pdbx_seq_one_letter_code
_entity_poly.pdbx_strand_id
1 'polypeptide(L)'
;MPSSPTDVVEAFGAAWAAHDLEATLALVTDDCVFDATGPAPDGIRHVGPAAIRQAWQAIFDDVGSKFEAEETFAAGDRVVQLWRYAWDGGHVRGVDVFKVRDGKVSEKLSYVKG
;
A
#
# COMPACT_ATOMS: atom_id res chain seq x y z
N MET A 1 -20.30 -12.62 -3.78
CA MET A 1 -20.00 -12.16 -2.41
C MET A 1 -19.02 -11.00 -2.47
N PRO A 2 -19.34 -9.88 -1.87
CA PRO A 2 -18.34 -8.82 -1.74
C PRO A 2 -17.22 -9.29 -0.81
N SER A 3 -16.01 -8.94 -1.16
CA SER A 3 -14.85 -9.24 -0.34
C SER A 3 -14.90 -8.40 0.94
N SER A 4 -14.43 -8.98 2.05
CA SER A 4 -14.26 -8.20 3.28
C SER A 4 -13.15 -7.15 3.08
N PRO A 5 -13.13 -6.09 3.90
CA PRO A 5 -12.01 -5.13 3.84
C PRO A 5 -10.65 -5.80 3.97
N THR A 6 -10.52 -6.79 4.84
CA THR A 6 -9.28 -7.53 5.01
C THR A 6 -8.90 -8.27 3.72
N ASP A 7 -9.86 -8.91 3.05
CA ASP A 7 -9.62 -9.61 1.79
C ASP A 7 -9.12 -8.64 0.70
N VAL A 8 -9.69 -7.45 0.64
CA VAL A 8 -9.28 -6.42 -0.32
C VAL A 8 -7.82 -6.02 -0.07
N VAL A 9 -7.46 -5.77 1.18
CA VAL A 9 -6.09 -5.39 1.53
C VAL A 9 -5.10 -6.52 1.29
N GLU A 10 -5.50 -7.76 1.54
CA GLU A 10 -4.65 -8.92 1.24
C GLU A 10 -4.41 -9.06 -0.26
N ALA A 11 -5.45 -8.88 -1.08
CA ALA A 11 -5.30 -8.88 -2.53
C ALA A 11 -4.41 -7.73 -3.01
N PHE A 12 -4.57 -6.55 -2.41
CA PHE A 12 -3.73 -5.39 -2.68
C PHE A 12 -2.27 -5.69 -2.35
N GLY A 13 -2.02 -6.28 -1.17
CA GLY A 13 -0.67 -6.65 -0.74
C GLY A 13 -0.01 -7.68 -1.67
N ALA A 14 -0.78 -8.64 -2.19
CA ALA A 14 -0.28 -9.62 -3.13
C ALA A 14 0.13 -8.96 -4.46
N ALA A 15 -0.68 -8.04 -4.97
CA ALA A 15 -0.35 -7.28 -6.18
C ALA A 15 0.89 -6.41 -5.95
N TRP A 16 0.98 -5.80 -4.79
CA TRP A 16 2.15 -4.99 -4.41
C TRP A 16 3.42 -5.83 -4.37
N ALA A 17 3.36 -6.99 -3.71
CA ALA A 17 4.50 -7.90 -3.62
C ALA A 17 4.95 -8.41 -4.99
N ALA A 18 4.01 -8.55 -5.92
CA ALA A 18 4.30 -8.96 -7.30
C ALA A 18 4.82 -7.82 -8.17
N HIS A 19 4.89 -6.59 -7.64
CA HIS A 19 5.22 -5.39 -8.42
C HIS A 19 4.30 -5.20 -9.63
N ASP A 20 3.04 -5.57 -9.47
CA ASP A 20 2.03 -5.49 -10.53
C ASP A 20 1.25 -4.19 -10.41
N LEU A 21 1.72 -3.17 -11.12
CA LEU A 21 1.14 -1.83 -11.03
C LEU A 21 -0.33 -1.80 -11.44
N GLU A 22 -0.67 -2.46 -12.55
CA GLU A 22 -2.05 -2.43 -13.05
C GLU A 22 -3.01 -3.15 -12.11
N ALA A 23 -2.62 -4.31 -11.58
CA ALA A 23 -3.44 -5.03 -10.61
C ALA A 23 -3.62 -4.22 -9.33
N THR A 24 -2.57 -3.54 -8.87
CA THR A 24 -2.63 -2.69 -7.68
C THR A 24 -3.58 -1.52 -7.90
N LEU A 25 -3.46 -0.84 -9.04
CA LEU A 25 -4.31 0.30 -9.37
C LEU A 25 -5.78 -0.10 -9.58
N ALA A 26 -6.04 -1.33 -10.01
CA ALA A 26 -7.41 -1.83 -10.17
C ALA A 26 -8.13 -1.96 -8.84
N LEU A 27 -7.40 -1.97 -7.72
CA LEU A 27 -7.95 -2.16 -6.39
C LEU A 27 -8.13 -0.84 -5.62
N VAL A 28 -7.94 0.31 -6.26
CA VAL A 28 -8.08 1.61 -5.59
C VAL A 28 -9.26 2.41 -6.16
N THR A 29 -9.81 3.27 -5.34
CA THR A 29 -10.89 4.18 -5.78
C THR A 29 -10.33 5.34 -6.60
N ASP A 30 -11.21 6.02 -7.34
CA ASP A 30 -10.80 7.17 -8.17
C ASP A 30 -10.31 8.36 -7.36
N ASP A 31 -10.69 8.44 -6.09
CA ASP A 31 -10.27 9.49 -5.18
C ASP A 31 -9.28 8.99 -4.11
N CYS A 32 -8.63 7.87 -4.38
CA CYS A 32 -7.70 7.24 -3.44
C CYS A 32 -6.59 8.20 -3.01
N VAL A 33 -6.27 8.14 -1.73
CA VAL A 33 -5.18 8.90 -1.12
C VAL A 33 -4.06 7.94 -0.75
N PHE A 34 -2.86 8.23 -1.23
CA PHE A 34 -1.65 7.54 -0.82
C PHE A 34 -0.76 8.53 -0.07
N ASP A 35 -0.59 8.28 1.23
CA ASP A 35 0.28 9.10 2.07
C ASP A 35 1.59 8.33 2.22
N ALA A 36 2.61 8.75 1.47
CA ALA A 36 3.88 8.03 1.35
C ALA A 36 4.78 8.27 2.57
N THR A 37 5.75 7.37 2.77
CA THR A 37 6.71 7.50 3.86
C THR A 37 7.80 8.52 3.59
N GLY A 38 8.09 8.80 2.34
CA GLY A 38 9.17 9.73 1.98
C GLY A 38 8.68 10.96 1.25
N PRO A 39 9.43 12.05 1.31
CA PRO A 39 10.61 12.24 2.16
C PRO A 39 10.24 12.49 3.64
N ALA A 40 11.20 12.23 4.52
CA ALA A 40 11.01 12.51 5.94
C ALA A 40 10.80 14.02 6.17
N PRO A 41 10.06 14.42 7.23
CA PRO A 41 9.44 13.56 8.24
C PRO A 41 8.05 13.01 7.88
N ASP A 42 7.29 13.69 7.02
CA ASP A 42 5.86 13.39 6.85
C ASP A 42 5.52 12.70 5.52
N GLY A 43 6.45 12.68 4.57
CA GLY A 43 6.18 12.17 3.24
C GLY A 43 5.33 13.09 2.38
N ILE A 44 5.00 12.63 1.19
CA ILE A 44 4.14 13.36 0.26
C ILE A 44 2.80 12.64 0.17
N ARG A 45 1.73 13.40 0.16
CA ARG A 45 0.37 12.88 -0.05
C ARG A 45 0.02 12.97 -1.54
N HIS A 46 -0.26 11.82 -2.13
CA HIS A 46 -0.68 11.71 -3.53
C HIS A 46 -2.18 11.44 -3.58
N VAL A 47 -2.91 12.18 -4.40
CA VAL A 47 -4.36 12.04 -4.50
C VAL A 47 -4.74 11.73 -5.95
N GLY A 48 -5.53 10.69 -6.13
CA GLY A 48 -6.06 10.29 -7.42
C GLY A 48 -5.16 9.35 -8.20
N PRO A 49 -5.71 8.64 -9.20
CA PRO A 49 -5.00 7.56 -9.89
C PRO A 49 -3.73 8.01 -10.62
N ALA A 50 -3.74 9.18 -11.25
CA ALA A 50 -2.59 9.63 -12.02
C ALA A 50 -1.36 9.90 -11.13
N ALA A 51 -1.57 10.61 -10.01
CA ALA A 51 -0.48 10.90 -9.06
C ALA A 51 0.01 9.62 -8.38
N ILE A 52 -0.91 8.74 -8.03
CA ILE A 52 -0.60 7.46 -7.39
C ILE A 52 0.16 6.54 -8.35
N ARG A 53 -0.28 6.46 -9.62
CA ARG A 53 0.43 5.67 -10.63
C ARG A 53 1.89 6.10 -10.74
N GLN A 54 2.14 7.39 -10.78
CA GLN A 54 3.48 7.94 -10.91
C GLN A 54 4.36 7.55 -9.70
N ALA A 55 3.81 7.70 -8.50
CA ALA A 55 4.53 7.36 -7.27
C ALA A 55 4.82 5.85 -7.17
N TRP A 56 3.84 5.02 -7.49
CA TRP A 56 4.00 3.56 -7.38
C TRP A 56 4.87 2.98 -8.50
N GLN A 57 4.83 3.58 -9.70
CA GLN A 57 5.71 3.16 -10.78
C GLN A 57 7.18 3.25 -10.36
N ALA A 58 7.55 4.34 -9.71
CA ALA A 58 8.92 4.52 -9.21
C ALA A 58 9.30 3.44 -8.19
N ILE A 59 8.37 3.08 -7.31
CA ILE A 59 8.60 2.02 -6.32
C ILE A 59 8.75 0.66 -6.99
N PHE A 60 7.87 0.34 -7.95
CA PHE A 60 7.86 -0.97 -8.61
C PHE A 60 9.02 -1.13 -9.62
N ASP A 61 9.59 -0.02 -10.09
CA ASP A 61 10.77 -0.07 -10.94
C ASP A 61 12.01 -0.58 -10.18
N ASP A 62 11.98 -0.50 -8.86
CA ASP A 62 13.03 -1.10 -8.01
C ASP A 62 12.77 -2.60 -7.87
N VAL A 63 13.22 -3.36 -8.86
CA VAL A 63 12.96 -4.80 -8.94
C VAL A 63 13.72 -5.61 -7.90
N GLY A 64 14.72 -5.01 -7.25
CA GLY A 64 15.50 -5.69 -6.21
C GLY A 64 14.85 -5.65 -4.83
N SER A 65 13.81 -4.86 -4.66
CA SER A 65 13.12 -4.76 -3.38
C SER A 65 12.00 -5.81 -3.26
N LYS A 66 11.74 -6.23 -2.02
CA LYS A 66 10.71 -7.24 -1.73
C LYS A 66 9.82 -6.77 -0.60
N PHE A 67 8.53 -6.81 -0.85
CA PHE A 67 7.50 -6.51 0.14
C PHE A 67 6.99 -7.82 0.75
N GLU A 68 6.89 -7.87 2.08
CA GLU A 68 6.33 -8.99 2.80
C GLU A 68 5.36 -8.49 3.85
N ALA A 69 4.09 -8.90 3.72
CA ALA A 69 3.09 -8.60 4.73
C ALA A 69 3.30 -9.55 5.92
N GLU A 70 3.33 -8.99 7.13
CA GLU A 70 3.56 -9.78 8.33
C GLU A 70 2.27 -10.08 9.08
N GLU A 71 1.37 -9.10 9.15
CA GLU A 71 0.10 -9.26 9.86
C GLU A 71 -0.92 -8.29 9.27
N THR A 72 -2.17 -8.75 9.10
CA THR A 72 -3.26 -7.94 8.58
C THR A 72 -4.49 -8.14 9.46
N PHE A 73 -5.06 -7.04 9.94
CA PHE A 73 -6.28 -7.12 10.76
C PHE A 73 -7.16 -5.90 10.56
N ALA A 74 -8.45 -6.07 10.79
CA ALA A 74 -9.43 -5.01 10.63
C ALA A 74 -9.72 -4.31 11.96
N ALA A 75 -9.99 -3.01 11.87
CA ALA A 75 -10.38 -2.18 13.00
C ALA A 75 -11.47 -1.22 12.52
N GLY A 76 -12.73 -1.60 12.65
CA GLY A 76 -13.84 -0.85 12.11
C GLY A 76 -13.79 -0.80 10.60
N ASP A 77 -13.80 0.41 10.02
CA ASP A 77 -13.69 0.61 8.57
C ASP A 77 -12.23 0.73 8.11
N ARG A 78 -11.29 0.50 9.01
CA ARG A 78 -9.85 0.52 8.71
C ARG A 78 -9.30 -0.89 8.71
N VAL A 79 -8.24 -1.09 7.92
CA VAL A 79 -7.45 -2.32 7.94
C VAL A 79 -6.01 -1.91 8.16
N VAL A 80 -5.36 -2.61 9.09
CA VAL A 80 -3.95 -2.37 9.43
C VAL A 80 -3.14 -3.53 8.92
N GLN A 81 -2.06 -3.24 8.21
CA GLN A 81 -1.13 -4.25 7.71
C GLN A 81 0.28 -3.90 8.13
N LEU A 82 0.90 -4.78 8.92
CA LEU A 82 2.31 -4.67 9.28
C LEU A 82 3.12 -5.33 8.18
N TRP A 83 4.25 -4.72 7.79
CA TRP A 83 5.04 -5.21 6.67
C TRP A 83 6.52 -5.02 6.87
N ARG A 84 7.28 -5.79 6.10
CA ARG A 84 8.73 -5.68 5.96
C ARG A 84 9.05 -5.42 4.49
N TYR A 85 9.92 -4.47 4.25
CA TYR A 85 10.36 -4.12 2.91
C TYR A 85 11.88 -4.26 2.87
N ALA A 86 12.37 -5.17 2.05
CA ALA A 86 13.78 -5.54 2.05
C ALA A 86 14.41 -5.31 0.68
N TRP A 87 15.69 -5.00 0.71
CA TRP A 87 16.52 -4.87 -0.50
C TRP A 87 17.89 -5.48 -0.18
N ASP A 88 18.75 -5.52 -1.19
CA ASP A 88 20.11 -6.03 -0.96
C ASP A 88 20.84 -5.12 0.01
N GLY A 89 21.23 -5.67 1.14
CA GLY A 89 21.98 -4.96 2.18
C GLY A 89 21.16 -4.36 3.30
N GLY A 90 19.79 -4.45 3.25
CA GLY A 90 19.01 -3.89 4.34
C GLY A 90 17.52 -4.12 4.25
N HIS A 91 16.81 -3.60 5.25
CA HIS A 91 15.35 -3.64 5.26
C HIS A 91 14.80 -2.56 6.17
N VAL A 92 13.52 -2.24 5.98
CA VAL A 92 12.73 -1.44 6.91
C VAL A 92 11.47 -2.21 7.25
N ARG A 93 10.86 -1.88 8.37
CA ARG A 93 9.56 -2.39 8.77
C ARG A 93 8.63 -1.21 8.97
N GLY A 94 7.36 -1.45 8.71
CA GLY A 94 6.39 -0.38 8.84
C GLY A 94 4.99 -0.90 8.97
N VAL A 95 4.06 0.02 8.88
CA VAL A 95 2.64 -0.26 8.98
C VAL A 95 1.90 0.62 7.99
N ASP A 96 0.92 0.04 7.32
CA ASP A 96 -0.03 0.78 6.49
C ASP A 96 -1.39 0.75 7.18
N VAL A 97 -2.04 1.90 7.21
CA VAL A 97 -3.42 2.02 7.64
C VAL A 97 -4.26 2.27 6.40
N PHE A 98 -5.12 1.31 6.08
CA PHE A 98 -5.98 1.38 4.91
C PHE A 98 -7.40 1.77 5.28
N LYS A 99 -8.09 2.38 4.34
CA LYS A 99 -9.54 2.49 4.37
C LYS A 99 -10.09 1.85 3.10
N VAL A 100 -11.09 1.00 3.25
CA VAL A 100 -11.71 0.28 2.14
C VAL A 100 -13.13 0.79 1.96
N ARG A 101 -13.49 1.11 0.71
CA ARG A 101 -14.82 1.58 0.34
C ARG A 101 -15.23 0.91 -0.96
N ASP A 102 -16.41 0.30 -0.95
CA ASP A 102 -16.97 -0.36 -2.13
C ASP A 102 -16.04 -1.41 -2.75
N GLY A 103 -15.35 -2.17 -1.90
CA GLY A 103 -14.46 -3.24 -2.34
C GLY A 103 -13.12 -2.77 -2.88
N LYS A 104 -12.77 -1.50 -2.65
CA LYS A 104 -11.50 -0.93 -3.13
C LYS A 104 -10.86 -0.09 -2.03
N VAL A 105 -9.54 0.05 -2.13
CA VAL A 105 -8.76 0.89 -1.21
C VAL A 105 -9.00 2.35 -1.53
N SER A 106 -9.50 3.11 -0.55
CA SER A 106 -9.71 4.56 -0.68
C SER A 106 -8.63 5.38 -0.01
N GLU A 107 -7.91 4.80 0.96
CA GLU A 107 -6.76 5.45 1.61
C GLU A 107 -5.70 4.42 1.92
N LYS A 108 -4.46 4.79 1.66
CA LYS A 108 -3.29 4.02 2.06
C LYS A 108 -2.35 4.98 2.77
N LEU A 109 -2.33 4.91 4.10
CA LEU A 109 -1.50 5.77 4.94
C LEU A 109 -0.32 4.96 5.42
N SER A 110 0.87 5.30 4.97
CA SER A 110 2.07 4.50 5.21
C SER A 110 2.97 5.13 6.26
N TYR A 111 3.40 4.33 7.20
CA TYR A 111 4.33 4.72 8.26
C TYR A 111 5.49 3.75 8.29
N VAL A 112 6.68 4.26 8.49
CA VAL A 112 7.89 3.44 8.53
C VAL A 112 8.57 3.61 9.88
N LYS A 113 9.12 2.52 10.38
CA LYS A 113 9.90 2.53 11.61
C LYS A 113 11.24 3.20 11.30
N GLY A 114 11.49 4.28 11.97
CA GLY A 114 12.67 5.09 11.72
C GLY A 114 13.77 5.02 12.72
#